data_590d38f50c8f8dd892f3c7f3ae96891b
#
_entry.id   590d38f50c8f8dd892f3c7f3ae96891b
#
_cell.length_a   1.000
_cell.length_b   1.000
_cell.length_c   1.000
_cell.angle_alpha   90.00
_cell.angle_beta   90.00
_cell.angle_gamma   90.00
#
_symmetry.space_group_name_H-M   'P 1'
#
loop_
_entity.id
_entity.type
_entity.pdbx_description
1 polymer ?
#
loop_
_entity_poly.entity_id
_entity_poly.type
_entity_poly.pdbx_seq_one_letter_code
_entity_poly.pdbx_strand_id
1 'polypeptide(L)'
;MKRETAKRLLDARNACSEIEQFATGETRDSIRTNRGLQLILQTLISNIGEALNQMSQSDPETANDIPDLRSIVGMRNQIVHGYDSVDYFIVWKVATEDIPSLAIVLDDLLNDAPPVQSFE
;
A
#
# COMPACT_ATOMS: atom_id res chain seq x y z
N MET A 1 6.14 17.53 8.26
CA MET A 1 5.03 16.66 7.81
C MET A 1 3.71 17.30 8.18
N LYS A 2 2.79 17.34 7.24
CA LYS A 2 1.44 17.88 7.49
C LYS A 2 0.56 16.87 8.22
N ARG A 3 -0.49 17.35 8.89
CA ARG A 3 -1.46 16.50 9.60
C ARG A 3 -2.12 15.49 8.66
N GLU A 4 -2.56 15.96 7.50
CA GLU A 4 -3.19 15.10 6.49
C GLU A 4 -2.24 14.02 6.01
N THR A 5 -0.95 14.34 5.89
CA THR A 5 0.07 13.39 5.52
C THR A 5 0.15 12.26 6.54
N ALA A 6 0.21 12.60 7.83
CA ALA A 6 0.27 11.61 8.89
C ALA A 6 -0.94 10.67 8.85
N LYS A 7 -2.12 11.20 8.60
CA LYS A 7 -3.33 10.40 8.50
C LYS A 7 -3.28 9.45 7.31
N ARG A 8 -2.84 9.93 6.15
CA ARG A 8 -2.72 9.08 4.95
C ARG A 8 -1.66 8.00 5.12
N LEU A 9 -0.56 8.32 5.78
CA LEU A 9 0.47 7.33 6.09
C LEU A 9 -0.06 6.26 7.03
N LEU A 10 -0.86 6.65 8.02
CA LEU A 10 -1.47 5.70 8.96
C LEU A 10 -2.47 4.79 8.24
N ASP A 11 -3.30 5.34 7.36
CA ASP A 11 -4.24 4.55 6.57
C ASP A 11 -3.50 3.54 5.68
N ALA A 12 -2.43 3.99 5.03
CA ALA A 12 -1.61 3.10 4.22
C ALA A 12 -0.94 2.02 5.06
N ARG A 13 -0.43 2.38 6.24
CA ARG A 13 0.21 1.42 7.15
C ARG A 13 -0.77 0.36 7.63
N ASN A 14 -1.99 0.75 7.96
CA ASN A 14 -3.04 -0.18 8.37
C ASN A 14 -3.39 -1.14 7.23
N ALA A 15 -3.45 -0.65 5.99
CA ALA A 15 -3.69 -1.51 4.84
C ALA A 15 -2.54 -2.50 4.62
N CYS A 16 -1.29 -2.11 4.88
CA CYS A 16 -0.16 -3.04 4.85
C CYS A 16 -0.36 -4.18 5.83
N SER A 17 -0.83 -3.90 7.04
CA SER A 17 -1.12 -4.93 8.04
C SER A 17 -2.22 -5.88 7.59
N GLU A 18 -3.26 -5.36 6.96
CA GLU A 18 -4.33 -6.18 6.42
C GLU A 18 -3.84 -7.10 5.31
N ILE A 19 -2.99 -6.59 4.41
CA ILE A 19 -2.38 -7.41 3.36
C ILE A 19 -1.61 -8.56 3.98
N GLU A 20 -0.80 -8.28 4.99
CA GLU A 20 -0.04 -9.32 5.68
C GLU A 20 -0.96 -10.38 6.26
N GLN A 21 -2.05 -9.98 6.90
CA GLN A 21 -3.03 -10.92 7.46
C GLN A 21 -3.64 -11.81 6.40
N PHE A 22 -4.07 -11.24 5.29
CA PHE A 22 -4.71 -12.02 4.22
C PHE A 22 -3.74 -12.91 3.46
N ALA A 23 -2.47 -12.51 3.37
CA ALA A 23 -1.45 -13.30 2.68
C ALA A 23 -0.89 -14.43 3.55
N THR A 24 -1.01 -14.33 4.89
CA THR A 24 -0.48 -15.33 5.81
C THR A 24 -1.15 -16.69 5.56
N GLY A 25 -0.33 -17.73 5.38
CA GLY A 25 -0.83 -19.08 5.11
C GLY A 25 -1.18 -19.33 3.65
N GLU A 26 -1.15 -18.31 2.81
CA GLU A 26 -1.38 -18.43 1.39
C GLU A 26 -0.05 -18.59 0.64
N THR A 27 -0.12 -19.05 -0.61
CA THR A 27 1.05 -19.29 -1.44
C THR A 27 0.91 -18.57 -2.78
N ARG A 28 2.01 -18.50 -3.51
CA ARG A 28 2.01 -17.98 -4.87
C ARG A 28 1.00 -18.72 -5.77
N ASP A 29 0.86 -20.03 -5.57
CA ASP A 29 -0.10 -20.81 -6.36
C ASP A 29 -1.54 -20.51 -5.98
N SER A 30 -1.83 -20.23 -4.69
CA SER A 30 -3.19 -19.96 -4.26
C SER A 30 -3.74 -18.66 -4.85
N ILE A 31 -2.89 -17.67 -5.14
CA ILE A 31 -3.35 -16.41 -5.77
C ILE A 31 -3.92 -16.65 -7.17
N ARG A 32 -3.51 -17.70 -7.87
CA ARG A 32 -4.00 -18.00 -9.22
C ARG A 32 -5.47 -18.31 -9.26
N THR A 33 -5.99 -18.98 -8.23
CA THR A 33 -7.32 -19.54 -8.23
C THR A 33 -8.22 -19.01 -7.12
N ASN A 34 -7.66 -18.37 -6.11
CA ASN A 34 -8.44 -17.84 -5.01
C ASN A 34 -8.93 -16.42 -5.37
N ARG A 35 -10.15 -16.35 -5.90
CA ARG A 35 -10.72 -15.09 -6.36
C ARG A 35 -10.88 -14.08 -5.22
N GLY A 36 -11.23 -14.54 -4.01
CA GLY A 36 -11.34 -13.68 -2.84
C GLY A 36 -10.00 -13.04 -2.50
N LEU A 37 -8.93 -13.84 -2.51
CA LEU A 37 -7.58 -13.34 -2.27
C LEU A 37 -7.15 -12.33 -3.34
N GLN A 38 -7.42 -12.63 -4.61
CA GLN A 38 -7.14 -11.70 -5.70
C GLN A 38 -7.79 -10.34 -5.47
N LEU A 39 -9.08 -10.36 -5.16
CA LEU A 39 -9.85 -9.13 -4.97
C LEU A 39 -9.39 -8.34 -3.76
N ILE A 40 -9.12 -9.01 -2.64
CA ILE A 40 -8.73 -8.28 -1.42
C ILE A 40 -7.33 -7.67 -1.56
N LEU A 41 -6.39 -8.41 -2.14
CA LEU A 41 -5.03 -7.87 -2.33
C LEU A 41 -5.03 -6.72 -3.34
N GLN A 42 -5.76 -6.84 -4.44
CA GLN A 42 -5.92 -5.75 -5.39
C GLN A 42 -6.48 -4.50 -4.72
N THR A 43 -7.53 -4.67 -3.95
CA THR A 43 -8.21 -3.55 -3.30
C THR A 43 -7.30 -2.85 -2.30
N LEU A 44 -6.60 -3.62 -1.46
CA LEU A 44 -5.72 -3.03 -0.45
C LEU A 44 -4.51 -2.35 -1.08
N ILE A 45 -3.90 -2.96 -2.08
CA ILE A 45 -2.78 -2.34 -2.81
C ILE A 45 -3.25 -1.05 -3.50
N SER A 46 -4.43 -1.08 -4.12
CA SER A 46 -5.00 0.10 -4.76
C SER A 46 -5.25 1.23 -3.75
N ASN A 47 -5.75 0.89 -2.57
CA ASN A 47 -5.99 1.88 -1.52
C ASN A 47 -4.69 2.50 -1.03
N ILE A 48 -3.64 1.70 -0.86
CA ILE A 48 -2.31 2.20 -0.49
C ILE A 48 -1.80 3.15 -1.58
N GLY A 49 -1.88 2.72 -2.84
CA GLY A 49 -1.42 3.54 -3.96
C GLY A 49 -2.16 4.86 -4.04
N GLU A 50 -3.48 4.86 -3.83
CA GLU A 50 -4.28 6.08 -3.84
C GLU A 50 -3.88 7.03 -2.71
N ALA A 51 -3.75 6.50 -1.49
CA ALA A 51 -3.36 7.32 -0.33
C ALA A 51 -1.98 7.95 -0.53
N LEU A 52 -1.02 7.16 -1.00
CA LEU A 52 0.34 7.65 -1.22
C LEU A 52 0.42 8.61 -2.42
N ASN A 53 -0.37 8.39 -3.46
CA ASN A 53 -0.44 9.30 -4.59
C ASN A 53 -0.97 10.66 -4.17
N GLN A 54 -2.05 10.69 -3.39
CA GLN A 54 -2.61 11.94 -2.88
C GLN A 54 -1.62 12.65 -1.95
N MET A 55 -0.97 11.89 -1.08
CA MET A 55 0.04 12.43 -0.17
C MET A 55 1.21 13.03 -0.95
N SER A 56 1.66 12.39 -2.02
CA SER A 56 2.79 12.88 -2.82
C SER A 56 2.48 14.22 -3.49
N GLN A 57 1.22 14.48 -3.79
CA GLN A 57 0.79 15.76 -4.37
C GLN A 57 0.73 16.87 -3.35
N SER A 58 0.32 16.57 -2.13
CA SER A 58 0.17 17.57 -1.07
C SER A 58 1.42 17.74 -0.21
N ASP A 59 2.28 16.74 -0.15
CA ASP A 59 3.51 16.77 0.68
C ASP A 59 4.64 16.04 -0.05
N PRO A 60 5.17 16.64 -1.13
CA PRO A 60 6.23 15.99 -1.91
C PRO A 60 7.52 15.76 -1.14
N GLU A 61 7.81 16.54 -0.11
CA GLU A 61 9.01 16.34 0.70
C GLU A 61 8.96 15.00 1.44
N THR A 62 7.82 14.71 2.08
CA THR A 62 7.64 13.42 2.75
C THR A 62 7.62 12.28 1.74
N ALA A 63 7.02 12.50 0.57
CA ALA A 63 6.97 11.49 -0.49
C ALA A 63 8.36 11.06 -0.94
N ASN A 64 9.32 11.97 -0.95
CA ASN A 64 10.70 11.66 -1.34
C ASN A 64 11.38 10.67 -0.40
N ASP A 65 10.87 10.51 0.82
CA ASP A 65 11.41 9.56 1.79
C ASP A 65 10.84 8.15 1.62
N ILE A 66 9.94 7.94 0.66
CA ILE A 66 9.34 6.63 0.41
C ILE A 66 9.96 6.01 -0.84
N PRO A 67 10.83 4.99 -0.68
CA PRO A 67 11.38 4.28 -1.85
C PRO A 67 10.28 3.51 -2.58
N ASP A 68 10.44 3.37 -3.88
CA ASP A 68 9.54 2.61 -4.75
C ASP A 68 8.09 3.12 -4.77
N LEU A 69 7.86 4.35 -4.33
CA LEU A 69 6.53 4.95 -4.34
C LEU A 69 5.88 4.87 -5.72
N ARG A 70 6.64 5.16 -6.78
CA ARG A 70 6.12 5.13 -8.15
C ARG A 70 5.69 3.73 -8.58
N SER A 71 6.38 2.70 -8.13
CA SER A 71 6.02 1.32 -8.44
C SER A 71 4.69 0.95 -7.82
N ILE A 72 4.45 1.37 -6.57
CA ILE A 72 3.20 1.09 -5.86
C ILE A 72 2.04 1.86 -6.48
N VAL A 73 2.26 3.14 -6.79
CA VAL A 73 1.25 3.96 -7.48
C VAL A 73 0.98 3.39 -8.88
N GLY A 74 2.02 2.95 -9.57
CA GLY A 74 1.89 2.31 -10.89
C GLY A 74 1.07 1.03 -10.84
N MET A 75 1.27 0.21 -9.81
CA MET A 75 0.47 -1.00 -9.62
C MET A 75 -1.00 -0.64 -9.41
N ARG A 76 -1.29 0.38 -8.62
CA ARG A 76 -2.65 0.86 -8.42
C ARG A 76 -3.29 1.26 -9.75
N ASN A 77 -2.56 1.99 -10.59
CA ASN A 77 -3.07 2.42 -11.90
C ASN A 77 -3.35 1.23 -12.81
N GLN A 78 -2.49 0.22 -12.80
CA GLN A 78 -2.69 -1.00 -13.57
C GLN A 78 -3.94 -1.75 -13.12
N ILE A 79 -4.16 -1.86 -11.82
CA ILE A 79 -5.33 -2.52 -11.25
C ILE A 79 -6.62 -1.78 -11.65
N VAL A 80 -6.60 -0.44 -11.59
CA VAL A 80 -7.78 0.38 -11.87
C VAL A 80 -8.10 0.45 -13.36
N HIS A 81 -7.07 0.53 -14.21
CA HIS A 81 -7.26 0.81 -15.64
C HIS A 81 -6.96 -0.35 -16.57
N GLY A 82 -6.38 -1.43 -16.06
CA GLY A 82 -5.98 -2.57 -16.85
C GLY A 82 -6.34 -3.89 -16.21
N TYR A 83 -7.50 -3.97 -15.56
CA TYR A 83 -7.88 -5.16 -14.81
C TYR A 83 -7.95 -6.42 -15.66
N ASP A 84 -8.20 -6.31 -16.95
CA ASP A 84 -8.21 -7.47 -17.85
C ASP A 84 -6.81 -8.06 -18.06
N SER A 85 -5.77 -7.25 -17.79
CA SER A 85 -4.38 -7.66 -17.99
C SER A 85 -3.62 -7.75 -16.67
N VAL A 86 -4.30 -7.80 -15.54
CA VAL A 86 -3.63 -7.90 -14.24
C VAL A 86 -2.93 -9.24 -14.11
N ASP A 87 -1.64 -9.19 -13.82
CA ASP A 87 -0.83 -10.37 -13.52
C ASP A 87 -0.85 -10.56 -12.00
N TYR A 88 -1.55 -11.59 -11.53
CA TYR A 88 -1.69 -11.84 -10.10
C TYR A 88 -0.39 -12.29 -9.45
N PHE A 89 0.57 -12.81 -10.21
CA PHE A 89 1.90 -13.09 -9.66
C PHE A 89 2.63 -11.80 -9.30
N ILE A 90 2.42 -10.74 -10.09
CA ILE A 90 2.97 -9.42 -9.75
C ILE A 90 2.25 -8.86 -8.52
N VAL A 91 0.94 -9.00 -8.44
CA VAL A 91 0.17 -8.61 -7.24
C VAL A 91 0.70 -9.34 -6.00
N TRP A 92 0.93 -10.65 -6.11
CA TRP A 92 1.48 -11.45 -5.02
C TRP A 92 2.88 -10.98 -4.61
N LYS A 93 3.73 -10.69 -5.59
CA LYS A 93 5.08 -10.19 -5.33
C LYS A 93 5.02 -8.84 -4.60
N VAL A 94 4.18 -7.92 -5.06
CA VAL A 94 3.99 -6.62 -4.38
C VAL A 94 3.54 -6.86 -2.94
N ALA A 95 2.56 -7.71 -2.73
CA ALA A 95 2.00 -7.96 -1.40
C ALA A 95 3.00 -8.58 -0.43
N THR A 96 3.88 -9.46 -0.92
CA THR A 96 4.78 -10.24 -0.06
C THR A 96 6.19 -9.69 0.03
N GLU A 97 6.60 -8.84 -0.91
CA GLU A 97 7.96 -8.26 -0.92
C GLU A 97 7.94 -6.75 -0.74
N ASP A 98 7.20 -6.03 -1.60
CA ASP A 98 7.24 -4.57 -1.58
C ASP A 98 6.46 -3.98 -0.40
N ILE A 99 5.31 -4.56 -0.06
CA ILE A 99 4.48 -4.07 1.04
C ILE A 99 5.16 -4.22 2.40
N PRO A 100 5.81 -5.35 2.75
CA PRO A 100 6.55 -5.42 4.01
C PRO A 100 7.68 -4.37 4.11
N SER A 101 8.38 -4.12 3.02
CA SER A 101 9.42 -3.08 2.99
C SER A 101 8.82 -1.69 3.17
N LEU A 102 7.71 -1.42 2.50
CA LEU A 102 6.98 -0.16 2.65
C LEU A 102 6.50 0.03 4.09
N ALA A 103 5.99 -1.02 4.72
CA ALA A 103 5.50 -0.95 6.09
C ALA A 103 6.57 -0.43 7.06
N ILE A 104 7.82 -0.87 6.89
CA ILE A 104 8.95 -0.42 7.71
C ILE A 104 9.18 1.08 7.51
N VAL A 105 9.17 1.54 6.26
CA VAL A 105 9.35 2.96 5.93
C VAL A 105 8.23 3.80 6.54
N LEU A 106 6.98 3.31 6.42
CA LEU A 106 5.84 4.03 6.98
C LEU A 106 5.89 4.11 8.50
N ASP A 107 6.34 3.04 9.17
CA ASP A 107 6.53 3.06 10.62
C ASP A 107 7.56 4.11 11.04
N ASP A 108 8.68 4.19 10.33
CA ASP A 108 9.72 5.17 10.62
C ASP A 108 9.20 6.60 10.45
N LEU A 109 8.47 6.85 9.38
CA LEU A 109 7.89 8.17 9.14
C LEU A 109 6.83 8.52 10.19
N LEU A 110 6.02 7.55 10.59
CA LEU A 110 4.96 7.76 11.60
C LEU A 110 5.52 7.99 12.99
N ASN A 111 6.72 7.47 13.30
CA ASN A 111 7.37 7.74 14.58
C ASN A 111 7.72 9.22 14.74
N ASP A 112 7.95 9.93 13.64
CA ASP A 112 8.28 11.35 13.63
C ASP A 112 7.07 12.23 13.34
N ALA A 113 5.89 11.62 13.15
CA ALA A 113 4.68 12.34 12.76
C ALA A 113 3.94 12.93 13.95
N PRO A 114 3.12 13.98 13.73
CA PRO A 114 2.20 14.47 14.77
C PRO A 114 1.24 13.35 15.21
N PRO A 115 0.84 13.32 16.49
CA PRO A 115 -0.09 12.27 16.95
C PRO A 115 -1.45 12.44 16.29
N VAL A 116 -1.82 11.46 15.47
CA VAL A 116 -3.07 11.49 14.70
C VAL A 116 -4.30 11.43 15.62
N GLN A 117 -4.22 10.64 16.68
CA GLN A 117 -5.32 10.47 17.64
C GLN A 117 -5.71 11.76 18.34
N SER A 118 -4.80 12.72 18.45
CA SER A 118 -5.10 13.99 19.09
C SER A 118 -6.03 14.88 18.27
N PHE A 119 -6.38 14.47 17.07
CA PHE A 119 -7.23 15.26 16.15
C PHE A 119 -8.69 14.85 16.19
N GLU A 120 -9.03 13.82 16.91
CA GLU A 120 -10.39 13.32 17.03
C GLU A 120 -11.18 13.99 18.15
#